data_d104425dbf6d4caaa8d1b488d805defa
#
_entry.id   d104425dbf6d4caaa8d1b488d805defa
#
_cell.length_a   1.000
_cell.length_b   1.000
_cell.length_c   1.000
_cell.angle_alpha   90.00
_cell.angle_beta   90.00
_cell.angle_gamma   90.00
#
_symmetry.space_group_name_H-M   'P 1'
#
loop_
_entity.id
_entity.type
_entity.pdbx_description
1 polymer ?
#
loop_
_entity_poly.entity_id
_entity_poly.type
_entity_poly.pdbx_seq_one_letter_code
_entity_poly.pdbx_strand_id
1 'polypeptide(L)'
;MKRYTTGLLGLLLIASLTTGCKKDKGDPPVLPPAESMVVDFSNFASATKGASFSADAKGTENSTYEFAALTAGVWKLIINTTLIVPVSAFKASFSEAPEYLDDKTWQWSYTFTALSASYTARLTGQTVASEVIWKMYITKTGNGGFTDFLWFEGTSKVDGTGGQWILYQSAQAPQACLQVDWSRSGDSVGKVTYTWIKNSDPFKTSYLEYGMVTGDLDAYFIIHYYTGTKFSDIEIRWNTTTKNGRV
;
A
#
# COMPACT_ATOMS: atom_id res chain seq x y z
N MET A 1 24.98 -71.70 56.74
CA MET A 1 24.29 -70.40 56.82
C MET A 1 24.93 -69.47 55.76
N LYS A 2 24.25 -69.29 54.63
CA LYS A 2 24.71 -68.42 53.51
C LYS A 2 23.93 -67.12 53.57
N ARG A 3 24.63 -65.99 53.74
CA ARG A 3 24.09 -64.64 53.73
C ARG A 3 24.09 -64.12 52.25
N TYR A 4 22.98 -63.79 51.72
CA TYR A 4 22.83 -63.11 50.40
C TYR A 4 22.76 -61.60 50.67
N THR A 5 23.74 -60.87 50.19
CA THR A 5 23.73 -59.40 50.16
C THR A 5 23.09 -58.96 48.86
N THR A 6 21.91 -58.34 48.95
CA THR A 6 21.18 -57.77 47.83
C THR A 6 21.79 -56.39 47.52
N GLY A 7 22.42 -56.29 46.34
CA GLY A 7 22.91 -55.02 45.82
C GLY A 7 21.75 -54.25 45.15
N LEU A 8 21.46 -53.08 45.70
CA LEU A 8 20.47 -52.12 45.15
C LEU A 8 21.13 -51.31 44.03
N LEU A 9 20.80 -51.63 42.80
CA LEU A 9 21.27 -50.87 41.59
C LEU A 9 20.35 -49.64 41.41
N GLY A 10 20.85 -48.48 41.84
CA GLY A 10 20.16 -47.21 41.63
C GLY A 10 20.21 -46.77 40.17
N LEU A 11 19.07 -46.80 39.48
CA LEU A 11 18.91 -46.28 38.15
C LEU A 11 18.76 -44.76 38.21
N LEU A 12 19.82 -44.01 37.90
CA LEU A 12 19.80 -42.55 37.81
C LEU A 12 19.13 -42.16 36.48
N LEU A 13 17.84 -41.75 36.52
CA LEU A 13 17.12 -41.21 35.40
C LEU A 13 17.59 -39.77 35.19
N ILE A 14 18.49 -39.56 34.22
CA ILE A 14 18.88 -38.20 33.76
C ILE A 14 17.73 -37.71 32.88
N ALA A 15 16.81 -36.93 33.47
CA ALA A 15 15.84 -36.14 32.72
C ALA A 15 16.60 -34.98 32.07
N SER A 16 16.98 -35.16 30.79
CA SER A 16 17.44 -34.08 29.95
C SER A 16 16.31 -33.08 29.70
N LEU A 17 16.29 -32.01 30.50
CA LEU A 17 15.47 -30.82 30.27
C LEU A 17 15.99 -30.17 28.99
N THR A 18 15.43 -30.53 27.83
CA THR A 18 15.56 -29.75 26.62
C THR A 18 14.77 -28.46 26.82
N THR A 19 15.39 -27.46 27.46
CA THR A 19 14.92 -26.08 27.37
C THR A 19 15.13 -25.63 25.93
N GLY A 20 14.19 -25.98 25.06
CA GLY A 20 14.08 -25.34 23.74
C GLY A 20 13.88 -23.85 23.98
N CYS A 21 14.88 -23.05 23.66
CA CYS A 21 14.69 -21.60 23.56
C CYS A 21 13.52 -21.38 22.60
N LYS A 22 12.33 -21.13 23.13
CA LYS A 22 11.25 -20.56 22.32
C LYS A 22 11.76 -19.20 21.90
N LYS A 23 12.20 -19.09 20.62
CA LYS A 23 12.42 -17.77 20.02
C LYS A 23 11.17 -16.95 20.30
N ASP A 24 11.35 -15.80 20.93
CA ASP A 24 10.25 -14.88 21.18
C ASP A 24 9.66 -14.48 19.83
N LYS A 25 8.40 -14.87 19.61
CA LYS A 25 7.70 -14.59 18.34
C LYS A 25 7.44 -13.10 18.17
N GLY A 26 7.36 -12.35 19.28
CA GLY A 26 6.83 -11.00 19.31
C GLY A 26 5.36 -10.95 18.90
N ASP A 27 4.81 -9.76 18.84
CA ASP A 27 3.48 -9.51 18.30
C ASP A 27 3.54 -9.32 16.77
N PRO A 28 2.45 -9.62 16.04
CA PRO A 28 2.37 -9.29 14.62
C PRO A 28 2.53 -7.78 14.41
N PRO A 29 3.23 -7.35 13.37
CA PRO A 29 3.34 -5.94 13.07
C PRO A 29 1.98 -5.35 12.75
N VAL A 30 1.75 -4.10 13.17
CA VAL A 30 0.53 -3.36 12.86
C VAL A 30 0.47 -3.08 11.36
N LEU A 31 -0.65 -3.46 10.74
CA LEU A 31 -0.87 -3.16 9.32
C LEU A 31 -0.84 -1.63 9.09
N PRO A 32 -0.15 -1.15 8.05
CA PRO A 32 -0.27 0.24 7.63
C PRO A 32 -1.73 0.61 7.36
N PRO A 33 -2.16 1.87 7.59
CA PRO A 33 -3.55 2.26 7.37
C PRO A 33 -3.98 2.00 5.92
N ALA A 34 -5.25 1.62 5.72
CA ALA A 34 -5.79 1.36 4.38
C ALA A 34 -5.63 2.57 3.45
N GLU A 35 -5.71 3.77 4.01
CA GLU A 35 -5.54 5.06 3.35
C GLU A 35 -4.10 5.30 2.86
N SER A 36 -3.12 4.49 3.31
CA SER A 36 -1.75 4.55 2.80
C SER A 36 -1.62 4.20 1.32
N MET A 37 -2.65 3.56 0.73
CA MET A 37 -2.69 3.20 -0.70
C MET A 37 -3.75 3.96 -1.49
N VAL A 38 -4.68 4.67 -0.85
CA VAL A 38 -5.87 5.24 -1.51
C VAL A 38 -6.04 6.70 -1.15
N VAL A 39 -6.16 7.55 -2.17
CA VAL A 39 -6.60 8.95 -2.03
C VAL A 39 -8.09 9.06 -2.30
N ASP A 40 -8.77 9.88 -1.52
CA ASP A 40 -10.17 10.25 -1.77
C ASP A 40 -10.27 11.33 -2.86
N PHE A 41 -10.76 10.93 -4.02
CA PHE A 41 -11.07 11.82 -5.14
C PHE A 41 -12.54 12.29 -5.15
N SER A 42 -13.31 12.09 -4.09
CA SER A 42 -14.74 12.40 -4.06
C SER A 42 -15.02 13.88 -4.36
N ASN A 43 -14.12 14.78 -3.96
CA ASN A 43 -14.21 16.21 -4.22
C ASN A 43 -14.14 16.57 -5.72
N PHE A 44 -13.66 15.66 -6.58
CA PHE A 44 -13.52 15.83 -8.03
C PHE A 44 -14.44 14.91 -8.83
N ALA A 45 -15.39 14.24 -8.19
CA ALA A 45 -16.28 13.27 -8.84
C ALA A 45 -17.17 13.90 -9.94
N SER A 46 -17.48 15.18 -9.83
CA SER A 46 -18.36 15.90 -10.79
C SER A 46 -17.63 16.41 -12.05
N ALA A 47 -16.32 16.62 -11.97
CA ALA A 47 -15.54 17.19 -13.08
C ALA A 47 -15.24 16.20 -14.21
N THR A 48 -15.40 14.90 -13.98
CA THR A 48 -15.08 13.85 -14.96
C THR A 48 -16.22 13.51 -15.91
N LYS A 49 -17.40 14.09 -15.76
CA LYS A 49 -18.53 13.89 -16.68
C LYS A 49 -18.42 14.82 -17.88
N GLY A 50 -17.71 14.41 -18.92
CA GLY A 50 -17.75 15.06 -20.24
C GLY A 50 -16.49 15.79 -20.71
N ALA A 51 -15.35 15.67 -20.03
CA ALA A 51 -14.11 16.30 -20.48
C ALA A 51 -13.45 15.50 -21.61
N SER A 52 -13.55 16.01 -22.84
CA SER A 52 -12.67 15.63 -23.94
C SER A 52 -11.37 16.44 -23.85
N PHE A 53 -10.23 15.76 -23.99
CA PHE A 53 -8.92 16.40 -24.04
C PHE A 53 -8.84 17.33 -25.26
N SER A 54 -8.77 18.64 -25.05
CA SER A 54 -8.24 19.58 -26.02
C SER A 54 -7.18 20.44 -25.36
N ALA A 55 -5.97 20.41 -25.93
CA ALA A 55 -4.75 21.04 -25.38
C ALA A 55 -4.73 22.57 -25.48
N ASP A 56 -5.81 23.23 -25.86
CA ASP A 56 -5.87 24.68 -26.18
C ASP A 56 -6.72 25.50 -25.19
N ALA A 57 -6.65 25.22 -23.89
CA ALA A 57 -7.29 26.08 -22.90
C ALA A 57 -6.46 27.32 -22.60
N LYS A 58 -6.54 28.35 -23.46
CA LYS A 58 -6.09 29.71 -23.15
C LYS A 58 -7.26 30.53 -22.60
N GLY A 59 -7.20 30.83 -21.28
CA GLY A 59 -7.72 32.04 -20.69
C GLY A 59 -9.22 32.13 -20.38
N THR A 60 -9.60 31.69 -19.16
CA THR A 60 -10.57 32.27 -18.22
C THR A 60 -10.43 31.51 -16.91
N GLU A 61 -10.84 32.08 -15.77
CA GLU A 61 -10.72 31.43 -14.43
C GLU A 61 -11.36 30.03 -14.40
N ASN A 62 -12.42 29.78 -15.19
CA ASN A 62 -13.04 28.46 -15.34
C ASN A 62 -12.14 27.44 -16.06
N SER A 63 -11.28 27.87 -16.99
CA SER A 63 -10.40 26.97 -17.74
C SER A 63 -9.28 26.37 -16.89
N THR A 64 -8.80 27.10 -15.88
CA THR A 64 -7.76 26.62 -14.95
C THR A 64 -8.29 25.53 -14.05
N TYR A 65 -9.52 25.71 -13.52
CA TYR A 65 -10.19 24.69 -12.71
C TYR A 65 -10.51 23.45 -13.55
N GLU A 66 -11.06 23.62 -14.76
CA GLU A 66 -11.37 22.50 -15.66
C GLU A 66 -10.11 21.71 -16.02
N PHE A 67 -8.99 22.39 -16.29
CA PHE A 67 -7.72 21.74 -16.59
C PHE A 67 -7.17 20.97 -15.36
N ALA A 68 -7.24 21.56 -14.17
CA ALA A 68 -6.82 20.90 -12.94
C ALA A 68 -7.69 19.67 -12.63
N ALA A 69 -9.01 19.80 -12.78
CA ALA A 69 -9.95 18.71 -12.60
C ALA A 69 -9.74 17.58 -13.61
N LEU A 70 -9.42 17.92 -14.86
CA LEU A 70 -9.09 16.95 -15.89
C LEU A 70 -7.79 16.19 -15.53
N THR A 71 -6.74 16.92 -15.13
CA THR A 71 -5.46 16.31 -14.75
C THR A 71 -5.59 15.43 -13.51
N ALA A 72 -6.34 15.87 -12.49
CA ALA A 72 -6.70 15.04 -11.34
C ALA A 72 -7.51 13.79 -11.76
N GLY A 73 -8.38 13.93 -12.75
CA GLY A 73 -9.16 12.84 -13.35
C GLY A 73 -8.30 11.77 -14.03
N VAL A 74 -7.22 12.17 -14.71
CA VAL A 74 -6.24 11.23 -15.29
C VAL A 74 -5.54 10.44 -14.19
N TRP A 75 -5.06 11.11 -13.16
CA TRP A 75 -4.45 10.44 -12.01
C TRP A 75 -5.43 9.51 -11.30
N LYS A 76 -6.67 9.95 -11.11
CA LYS A 76 -7.74 9.10 -10.57
C LYS A 76 -7.92 7.82 -11.40
N LEU A 77 -7.91 7.93 -12.73
CA LEU A 77 -8.01 6.76 -13.60
C LEU A 77 -6.82 5.84 -13.46
N ILE A 78 -5.59 6.38 -13.49
CA ILE A 78 -4.35 5.62 -13.31
C ILE A 78 -4.36 4.88 -11.97
N ILE A 79 -4.64 5.58 -10.88
CA ILE A 79 -4.68 5.03 -9.53
C ILE A 79 -5.76 3.95 -9.43
N ASN A 80 -6.99 4.22 -9.86
CA ASN A 80 -8.07 3.25 -9.79
C ASN A 80 -7.81 1.99 -10.61
N THR A 81 -7.28 2.12 -11.83
CA THR A 81 -7.01 0.95 -12.67
C THR A 81 -5.82 0.12 -12.17
N THR A 82 -4.79 0.79 -11.64
CA THR A 82 -3.58 0.12 -11.14
C THR A 82 -3.79 -0.48 -9.76
N LEU A 83 -4.57 0.20 -8.91
CA LEU A 83 -4.69 -0.14 -7.49
C LEU A 83 -5.93 -0.98 -7.14
N ILE A 84 -6.91 -1.16 -8.02
CA ILE A 84 -8.18 -1.80 -7.64
C ILE A 84 -8.00 -3.20 -7.03
N VAL A 85 -7.15 -4.04 -7.60
CA VAL A 85 -6.88 -5.39 -7.07
C VAL A 85 -5.98 -5.34 -5.84
N PRO A 86 -4.79 -4.70 -5.87
CA PRO A 86 -3.91 -4.63 -4.69
C PRO A 86 -4.55 -3.93 -3.49
N VAL A 87 -5.34 -2.87 -3.69
CA VAL A 87 -6.10 -2.22 -2.60
C VAL A 87 -7.17 -3.13 -2.02
N SER A 88 -7.92 -3.85 -2.88
CA SER A 88 -8.91 -4.82 -2.40
C SER A 88 -8.25 -5.94 -1.60
N ALA A 89 -7.10 -6.44 -2.07
CA ALA A 89 -6.30 -7.41 -1.33
C ALA A 89 -5.85 -6.85 0.02
N PHE A 90 -5.23 -5.67 0.03
CA PHE A 90 -4.74 -5.06 1.26
C PHE A 90 -5.86 -4.78 2.27
N LYS A 91 -7.01 -4.27 1.83
CA LYS A 91 -8.18 -4.07 2.69
C LYS A 91 -8.71 -5.38 3.30
N ALA A 92 -8.71 -6.46 2.55
CA ALA A 92 -9.16 -7.75 3.06
C ALA A 92 -8.26 -8.29 4.19
N SER A 93 -6.96 -7.96 4.21
CA SER A 93 -6.04 -8.40 5.27
C SER A 93 -6.43 -7.91 6.66
N PHE A 94 -7.15 -6.80 6.79
CA PHE A 94 -7.59 -6.26 8.09
C PHE A 94 -8.62 -7.13 8.82
N SER A 95 -9.29 -8.01 8.11
CA SER A 95 -10.28 -8.94 8.67
C SER A 95 -9.70 -10.32 9.02
N GLU A 96 -8.41 -10.52 8.76
CA GLU A 96 -7.75 -11.82 8.88
C GLU A 96 -6.77 -11.85 10.05
N ALA A 97 -6.67 -13.00 10.71
CA ALA A 97 -5.69 -13.22 11.75
C ALA A 97 -4.35 -13.65 11.13
N PRO A 98 -3.22 -13.04 11.52
CA PRO A 98 -1.92 -13.44 11.00
C PRO A 98 -1.41 -14.73 11.62
N GLU A 99 -0.68 -15.51 10.85
CA GLU A 99 0.09 -16.67 11.28
C GLU A 99 1.57 -16.31 11.39
N TYR A 100 2.21 -16.72 12.49
CA TYR A 100 3.65 -16.59 12.63
C TYR A 100 4.38 -17.65 11.81
N LEU A 101 5.29 -17.25 10.97
CA LEU A 101 6.14 -18.15 10.20
C LEU A 101 7.46 -18.40 10.95
N ASP A 102 8.40 -17.49 10.83
CA ASP A 102 9.71 -17.50 11.46
C ASP A 102 10.34 -16.11 11.42
N ASP A 103 11.47 -15.92 12.05
CA ASP A 103 12.32 -14.73 11.96
C ASP A 103 11.52 -13.39 11.98
N LYS A 104 10.60 -13.27 12.96
CA LYS A 104 9.68 -12.12 13.11
C LYS A 104 8.83 -11.84 11.89
N THR A 105 8.58 -12.86 11.07
CA THR A 105 7.71 -12.79 9.89
C THR A 105 6.32 -13.32 10.24
N TRP A 106 5.32 -12.54 9.90
CA TRP A 106 3.92 -12.89 10.03
C TRP A 106 3.26 -12.89 8.66
N GLN A 107 2.25 -13.74 8.48
CA GLN A 107 1.55 -13.92 7.21
C GLN A 107 0.04 -13.85 7.40
N TRP A 108 -0.64 -13.10 6.56
CA TRP A 108 -2.09 -13.11 6.35
C TRP A 108 -2.39 -13.82 5.04
N SER A 109 -3.22 -14.87 5.08
CA SER A 109 -3.60 -15.67 3.91
C SER A 109 -5.11 -15.75 3.79
N TYR A 110 -5.67 -15.33 2.65
CA TYR A 110 -7.11 -15.21 2.48
C TYR A 110 -7.51 -15.23 1.00
N THR A 111 -8.81 -15.34 0.75
CA THR A 111 -9.43 -15.15 -0.55
C THR A 111 -10.23 -13.85 -0.57
N PHE A 112 -10.25 -13.18 -1.72
CA PHE A 112 -11.04 -11.96 -1.91
C PHE A 112 -11.57 -11.88 -3.33
N THR A 113 -12.54 -10.99 -3.57
CA THR A 113 -13.12 -10.75 -4.88
C THR A 113 -12.83 -9.32 -5.34
N ALA A 114 -12.38 -9.17 -6.57
CA ALA A 114 -12.22 -7.88 -7.23
C ALA A 114 -12.50 -8.03 -8.73
N LEU A 115 -13.08 -7.02 -9.38
CA LEU A 115 -13.40 -7.03 -10.82
C LEU A 115 -14.14 -8.31 -11.26
N SER A 116 -15.08 -8.79 -10.44
CA SER A 116 -15.86 -10.01 -10.66
C SER A 116 -15.01 -11.29 -10.79
N ALA A 117 -13.78 -11.29 -10.29
CA ALA A 117 -12.90 -12.45 -10.24
C ALA A 117 -12.52 -12.78 -8.80
N SER A 118 -12.24 -14.06 -8.54
CA SER A 118 -11.74 -14.53 -7.24
C SER A 118 -10.22 -14.62 -7.27
N TYR A 119 -9.62 -14.20 -6.17
CA TYR A 119 -8.19 -14.18 -5.94
C TYR A 119 -7.84 -14.80 -4.59
N THR A 120 -6.65 -15.37 -4.51
CA THR A 120 -6.02 -15.74 -3.23
C THR A 120 -4.85 -14.78 -2.99
N ALA A 121 -4.76 -14.24 -1.78
CA ALA A 121 -3.70 -13.32 -1.38
C ALA A 121 -2.88 -13.90 -0.23
N ARG A 122 -1.63 -13.52 -0.21
CA ARG A 122 -0.68 -13.79 0.87
C ARG A 122 0.13 -12.53 1.12
N LEU A 123 -0.20 -11.84 2.22
CA LEU A 123 0.57 -10.69 2.71
C LEU A 123 1.56 -11.17 3.76
N THR A 124 2.83 -10.81 3.65
CA THR A 124 3.82 -11.02 4.68
C THR A 124 4.30 -9.70 5.26
N GLY A 125 4.54 -9.67 6.58
CA GLY A 125 5.15 -8.54 7.29
C GLY A 125 6.30 -9.06 8.15
N GLN A 126 7.52 -8.63 7.85
CA GLN A 126 8.73 -8.98 8.60
C GLN A 126 9.26 -7.76 9.35
N THR A 127 9.36 -7.85 10.68
CA THR A 127 9.96 -6.78 11.49
C THR A 127 11.49 -6.88 11.44
N VAL A 128 12.13 -5.84 10.90
CA VAL A 128 13.59 -5.72 10.79
C VAL A 128 14.00 -4.37 11.38
N ALA A 129 14.69 -4.41 12.50
CA ALA A 129 15.08 -3.20 13.26
C ALA A 129 13.87 -2.31 13.59
N SER A 130 13.82 -1.10 13.04
CA SER A 130 12.75 -0.11 13.24
C SER A 130 11.71 -0.07 12.11
N GLU A 131 11.77 -1.02 11.18
CA GLU A 131 10.89 -1.09 10.01
C GLU A 131 10.20 -2.44 9.91
N VAL A 132 9.10 -2.47 9.18
CA VAL A 132 8.43 -3.69 8.73
C VAL A 132 8.55 -3.76 7.22
N ILE A 133 9.06 -4.88 6.71
CA ILE A 133 9.11 -5.18 5.28
C ILE A 133 7.84 -5.93 4.92
N TRP A 134 7.09 -5.41 3.96
CA TRP A 134 5.82 -5.96 3.49
C TRP A 134 5.95 -6.52 2.08
N LYS A 135 5.28 -7.67 1.82
CA LYS A 135 5.17 -8.23 0.47
C LYS A 135 3.78 -8.83 0.26
N MET A 136 3.12 -8.46 -0.81
CA MET A 136 1.81 -8.99 -1.20
C MET A 136 1.93 -9.84 -2.46
N TYR A 137 1.65 -11.11 -2.30
CA TYR A 137 1.57 -12.08 -3.39
C TYR A 137 0.11 -12.41 -3.66
N ILE A 138 -0.26 -12.42 -4.93
CA ILE A 138 -1.64 -12.68 -5.35
C ILE A 138 -1.64 -13.77 -6.42
N THR A 139 -2.61 -14.68 -6.31
CA THR A 139 -2.92 -15.71 -7.29
C THR A 139 -4.32 -15.47 -7.83
N LYS A 140 -4.48 -15.56 -9.15
CA LYS A 140 -5.78 -15.55 -9.82
C LYS A 140 -5.99 -16.88 -10.53
N THR A 141 -7.14 -17.51 -10.33
CA THR A 141 -7.54 -18.72 -11.05
C THR A 141 -8.42 -18.39 -12.26
N GLY A 142 -8.53 -19.33 -13.21
CA GLY A 142 -9.37 -19.18 -14.39
C GLY A 142 -8.75 -18.36 -15.52
N ASN A 143 -9.59 -17.71 -16.32
CA ASN A 143 -9.14 -16.95 -17.49
C ASN A 143 -8.22 -15.78 -17.11
N GLY A 144 -7.06 -15.69 -17.78
CA GLY A 144 -6.01 -14.74 -17.44
C GLY A 144 -5.38 -15.01 -16.07
N GLY A 145 -5.37 -16.27 -15.62
CA GLY A 145 -4.81 -16.71 -14.34
C GLY A 145 -3.29 -16.53 -14.25
N PHE A 146 -2.82 -16.39 -13.02
CA PHE A 146 -1.40 -16.33 -12.66
C PHE A 146 -1.23 -16.82 -11.23
N THR A 147 -0.02 -17.22 -10.87
CA THR A 147 0.26 -17.79 -9.55
C THR A 147 1.33 -16.98 -8.84
N ASP A 148 1.06 -16.65 -7.56
CA ASP A 148 2.01 -16.08 -6.61
C ASP A 148 2.77 -14.84 -7.16
N PHE A 149 2.06 -13.98 -7.88
CA PHE A 149 2.61 -12.76 -8.41
C PHE A 149 2.82 -11.71 -7.29
N LEU A 150 4.07 -11.24 -7.11
CA LEU A 150 4.38 -10.13 -6.22
C LEU A 150 3.76 -8.86 -6.82
N TRP A 151 2.58 -8.44 -6.32
CA TRP A 151 1.87 -7.29 -6.86
C TRP A 151 2.34 -5.97 -6.25
N PHE A 152 2.68 -6.00 -4.96
CA PHE A 152 3.36 -4.88 -4.33
C PHE A 152 4.26 -5.35 -3.19
N GLU A 153 5.24 -4.53 -2.89
CA GLU A 153 6.07 -4.62 -1.70
C GLU A 153 6.28 -3.23 -1.12
N GLY A 154 6.78 -3.15 0.11
CA GLY A 154 7.04 -1.87 0.72
C GLY A 154 7.66 -1.98 2.10
N THR A 155 7.84 -0.83 2.72
CA THR A 155 8.27 -0.71 4.10
C THR A 155 7.36 0.24 4.86
N SER A 156 7.23 0.00 6.15
CA SER A 156 6.64 0.97 7.07
C SER A 156 7.48 1.05 8.33
N LYS A 157 7.44 2.19 9.00
CA LYS A 157 8.01 2.29 10.35
C LYS A 157 7.20 1.43 11.32
N VAL A 158 7.85 0.82 12.30
CA VAL A 158 7.19 0.00 13.33
C VAL A 158 6.15 0.81 14.10
N ASP A 159 6.40 2.12 14.31
CA ASP A 159 5.46 3.05 14.97
C ASP A 159 4.26 3.44 14.09
N GLY A 160 4.22 2.99 12.83
CA GLY A 160 3.13 3.26 11.89
C GLY A 160 3.03 4.71 11.43
N THR A 161 4.07 5.53 11.60
CA THR A 161 4.04 6.96 11.25
C THR A 161 4.26 7.26 9.78
N GLY A 162 4.69 6.27 8.99
CA GLY A 162 4.91 6.44 7.56
C GLY A 162 5.50 5.20 6.91
N GLY A 163 5.56 5.24 5.58
CA GLY A 163 6.09 4.14 4.80
C GLY A 163 6.03 4.39 3.31
N GLN A 164 6.37 3.37 2.54
CA GLN A 164 6.40 3.39 1.09
C GLN A 164 5.86 2.08 0.53
N TRP A 165 5.19 2.15 -0.60
CA TRP A 165 4.77 1.01 -1.41
C TRP A 165 5.35 1.12 -2.82
N ILE A 166 5.79 0.00 -3.37
CA ILE A 166 6.17 -0.17 -4.77
C ILE A 166 5.19 -1.16 -5.39
N LEU A 167 4.48 -0.75 -6.41
CA LEU A 167 3.50 -1.57 -7.11
C LEU A 167 4.04 -1.99 -8.48
N TYR A 168 3.77 -3.25 -8.82
CA TYR A 168 4.12 -3.84 -10.10
C TYR A 168 2.93 -3.84 -11.03
N GLN A 169 3.17 -3.68 -12.32
CA GLN A 169 2.12 -3.41 -13.30
C GLN A 169 1.14 -4.59 -13.44
N SER A 170 1.63 -5.78 -13.71
CA SER A 170 0.80 -7.00 -13.83
C SER A 170 1.70 -8.25 -13.86
N ALA A 171 1.10 -9.43 -13.70
CA ALA A 171 1.82 -10.71 -13.82
C ALA A 171 2.42 -10.94 -15.22
N GLN A 172 1.82 -10.38 -16.28
CA GLN A 172 2.30 -10.45 -17.65
C GLN A 172 3.41 -9.42 -17.95
N ALA A 173 3.45 -8.33 -17.17
CA ALA A 173 4.46 -7.28 -17.26
C ALA A 173 4.95 -6.92 -15.87
N PRO A 174 5.79 -7.73 -15.22
CA PRO A 174 6.19 -7.61 -13.82
C PRO A 174 7.27 -6.55 -13.63
N GLN A 175 6.95 -5.29 -14.00
CA GLN A 175 7.83 -4.16 -13.78
C GLN A 175 7.20 -3.19 -12.77
N ALA A 176 8.03 -2.58 -11.92
CA ALA A 176 7.59 -1.53 -11.02
C ALA A 176 7.03 -0.35 -11.83
N CYS A 177 5.85 0.13 -11.48
CA CYS A 177 5.18 1.18 -12.22
C CYS A 177 4.74 2.36 -11.35
N LEU A 178 4.41 2.12 -10.08
CA LEU A 178 3.92 3.15 -9.18
C LEU A 178 4.60 3.02 -7.82
N GLN A 179 5.11 4.13 -7.30
CA GLN A 179 5.55 4.28 -5.93
C GLN A 179 4.52 5.09 -5.16
N VAL A 180 4.24 4.70 -3.93
CA VAL A 180 3.33 5.43 -3.03
C VAL A 180 4.06 5.68 -1.73
N ASP A 181 4.38 6.93 -1.46
CA ASP A 181 4.95 7.38 -0.18
C ASP A 181 3.83 7.95 0.69
N TRP A 182 3.79 7.59 1.95
CA TRP A 182 2.75 8.04 2.86
C TRP A 182 3.30 8.38 4.25
N SER A 183 2.65 9.33 4.91
CA SER A 183 2.93 9.67 6.31
C SER A 183 1.66 10.01 7.05
N ARG A 184 1.65 9.74 8.37
CA ARG A 184 0.55 10.10 9.27
C ARG A 184 0.77 11.48 9.87
N SER A 185 -0.37 12.13 10.14
CA SER A 185 -0.46 13.32 10.99
C SER A 185 -1.54 13.04 12.03
N GLY A 186 -1.13 12.77 13.27
CA GLY A 186 -2.03 12.23 14.30
C GLY A 186 -2.54 10.84 13.94
N ASP A 187 -3.84 10.61 14.04
CA ASP A 187 -4.48 9.31 13.83
C ASP A 187 -4.84 8.98 12.37
N SER A 188 -4.65 9.93 11.46
CA SER A 188 -4.98 9.77 10.04
C SER A 188 -3.75 9.88 9.14
N VAL A 189 -3.87 9.41 7.90
CA VAL A 189 -2.87 9.67 6.86
C VAL A 189 -2.95 11.15 6.50
N GLY A 190 -1.84 11.86 6.74
CA GLY A 190 -1.75 13.31 6.52
C GLY A 190 -1.23 13.67 5.12
N LYS A 191 -0.41 12.78 4.52
CA LYS A 191 0.14 12.97 3.18
C LYS A 191 0.32 11.64 2.46
N VAL A 192 -0.02 11.63 1.16
CA VAL A 192 0.28 10.52 0.24
C VAL A 192 0.78 11.08 -1.08
N THR A 193 1.88 10.53 -1.59
CA THR A 193 2.46 10.90 -2.88
C THR A 193 2.50 9.67 -3.78
N TYR A 194 1.86 9.74 -4.94
CA TYR A 194 1.88 8.71 -5.98
C TYR A 194 2.84 9.15 -7.08
N THR A 195 3.93 8.43 -7.26
CA THR A 195 4.93 8.73 -8.28
C THR A 195 4.95 7.64 -9.34
N TRP A 196 4.81 8.02 -10.61
CA TRP A 196 4.97 7.10 -11.73
C TRP A 196 6.45 6.80 -11.93
N ILE A 197 6.84 5.53 -11.73
CA ILE A 197 8.25 5.11 -11.74
C ILE A 197 8.59 4.15 -12.88
N LYS A 198 7.63 3.85 -13.75
CA LYS A 198 7.81 2.91 -14.86
C LYS A 198 8.97 3.35 -15.77
N ASN A 199 9.96 2.46 -15.92
CA ASN A 199 11.10 2.72 -16.79
C ASN A 199 10.68 2.86 -18.25
N SER A 200 11.40 3.71 -19.00
CA SER A 200 11.16 3.99 -20.41
C SER A 200 9.80 4.63 -20.73
N ASP A 201 9.09 5.11 -19.70
CA ASP A 201 7.85 5.85 -19.86
C ASP A 201 8.15 7.37 -19.81
N PRO A 202 7.67 8.18 -20.76
CA PRO A 202 7.90 9.64 -20.76
C PRO A 202 7.27 10.32 -19.55
N PHE A 203 6.24 9.72 -18.92
CA PHE A 203 5.61 10.22 -17.70
C PHE A 203 6.37 9.84 -16.42
N LYS A 204 7.49 9.11 -16.52
CA LYS A 204 8.31 8.76 -15.37
C LYS A 204 8.65 10.02 -14.57
N THR A 205 8.54 9.94 -13.24
CA THR A 205 8.66 11.02 -12.25
C THR A 205 7.47 11.99 -12.18
N SER A 206 6.43 11.84 -13.03
CA SER A 206 5.17 12.52 -12.75
C SER A 206 4.59 12.02 -11.44
N TYR A 207 4.02 12.91 -10.65
CA TYR A 207 3.42 12.56 -9.37
C TYR A 207 2.14 13.33 -9.07
N LEU A 208 1.32 12.71 -8.23
CA LEU A 208 0.22 13.34 -7.51
C LEU A 208 0.53 13.26 -6.02
N GLU A 209 0.60 14.39 -5.35
CA GLU A 209 0.66 14.48 -3.90
C GLU A 209 -0.66 14.98 -3.35
N TYR A 210 -1.20 14.27 -2.36
CA TYR A 210 -2.31 14.70 -1.52
C TYR A 210 -1.81 14.99 -0.12
N GLY A 211 -2.29 16.06 0.48
CA GLY A 211 -1.97 16.38 1.87
C GLY A 211 -3.05 17.19 2.58
N MET A 212 -2.99 17.12 3.91
CA MET A 212 -3.77 17.94 4.82
C MET A 212 -2.87 18.97 5.47
N VAL A 213 -3.38 20.20 5.63
CA VAL A 213 -2.67 21.33 6.27
C VAL A 213 -3.62 22.06 7.20
N THR A 214 -3.08 22.86 8.09
CA THR A 214 -3.88 23.78 8.92
C THR A 214 -4.23 25.05 8.15
N GLY A 215 -5.44 25.57 8.32
CA GLY A 215 -5.92 26.80 7.71
C GLY A 215 -7.28 26.67 7.04
N ASP A 216 -7.73 27.74 6.38
CA ASP A 216 -9.05 27.77 5.74
C ASP A 216 -9.16 26.79 4.55
N LEU A 217 -8.07 26.59 3.82
CA LEU A 217 -7.95 25.57 2.77
C LEU A 217 -7.10 24.43 3.33
N ASP A 218 -7.76 23.48 3.95
CA ASP A 218 -7.16 22.45 4.80
C ASP A 218 -6.69 21.19 4.07
N ALA A 219 -6.91 21.11 2.75
CA ALA A 219 -6.42 20.03 1.91
C ALA A 219 -5.84 20.55 0.59
N TYR A 220 -4.93 19.78 0.00
CA TYR A 220 -4.33 20.13 -1.28
C TYR A 220 -4.03 18.90 -2.14
N PHE A 221 -3.98 19.13 -3.47
CA PHE A 221 -3.24 18.31 -4.43
C PHE A 221 -2.11 19.13 -5.04
N ILE A 222 -0.95 18.50 -5.20
CA ILE A 222 0.11 18.95 -6.11
C ILE A 222 0.23 17.89 -7.19
N ILE A 223 0.09 18.30 -8.45
CA ILE A 223 0.20 17.43 -9.59
C ILE A 223 1.38 17.88 -10.44
N HIS A 224 2.44 17.07 -10.45
CA HIS A 224 3.60 17.23 -11.31
C HIS A 224 3.43 16.32 -12.51
N TYR A 225 3.36 16.87 -13.70
CA TYR A 225 3.06 16.08 -14.90
C TYR A 225 3.90 16.50 -16.10
N TYR A 226 4.14 15.54 -16.99
CA TYR A 226 4.87 15.75 -18.22
C TYR A 226 3.92 16.17 -19.33
N THR A 227 4.21 17.31 -19.99
CA THR A 227 3.36 17.87 -21.06
C THR A 227 3.70 17.33 -22.45
N GLY A 228 4.65 16.39 -22.55
CA GLY A 228 5.23 15.92 -23.81
C GLY A 228 6.55 16.61 -24.16
N THR A 229 6.81 17.78 -23.59
CA THR A 229 8.06 18.56 -23.82
C THR A 229 8.75 18.99 -22.54
N LYS A 230 7.99 19.26 -21.48
CA LYS A 230 8.49 19.70 -20.17
C LYS A 230 7.58 19.22 -19.05
N PHE A 231 8.06 19.30 -17.82
CA PHE A 231 7.22 19.15 -16.64
C PHE A 231 6.52 20.47 -16.29
N SER A 232 5.35 20.36 -15.72
CA SER A 232 4.56 21.47 -15.19
C SER A 232 3.87 21.05 -13.91
N ASP A 233 3.59 22.02 -13.04
CA ASP A 233 2.96 21.81 -11.74
C ASP A 233 1.59 22.48 -11.70
N ILE A 234 0.64 21.81 -11.03
CA ILE A 234 -0.66 22.34 -10.67
C ILE A 234 -0.82 22.15 -9.17
N GLU A 235 -1.16 23.21 -8.47
CA GLU A 235 -1.57 23.15 -7.07
C GLU A 235 -3.07 23.42 -6.96
N ILE A 236 -3.79 22.52 -6.33
CA ILE A 236 -5.22 22.65 -6.02
C ILE A 236 -5.34 22.66 -4.51
N ARG A 237 -5.96 23.69 -3.94
CA ARG A 237 -6.28 23.77 -2.51
C ARG A 237 -7.76 23.93 -2.29
N TRP A 238 -8.30 23.26 -1.29
CA TRP A 238 -9.72 23.36 -0.94
C TRP A 238 -9.96 23.18 0.55
N ASN A 239 -11.14 23.63 0.98
CA ASN A 239 -11.67 23.36 2.31
C ASN A 239 -12.45 22.03 2.26
N THR A 240 -12.11 21.07 3.12
CA THR A 240 -12.75 19.74 3.13
C THR A 240 -14.22 19.79 3.54
N THR A 241 -14.65 20.81 4.27
CA THR A 241 -16.03 21.00 4.75
C THR A 241 -16.86 21.78 3.73
N THR A 242 -16.42 23.00 3.35
CA THR A 242 -17.20 23.91 2.50
C THR A 242 -17.06 23.61 1.01
N LYS A 243 -16.03 22.83 0.61
CA LYS A 243 -15.64 22.50 -0.77
C LYS A 243 -15.17 23.69 -1.62
N ASN A 244 -15.06 24.89 -1.02
CA ASN A 244 -14.46 26.03 -1.68
C ASN A 244 -12.95 25.82 -1.85
N GLY A 245 -12.38 26.32 -2.95
CA GLY A 245 -10.96 26.13 -3.21
C GLY A 245 -10.41 27.07 -4.28
N ARG A 246 -9.14 26.85 -4.60
CA ARG A 246 -8.42 27.55 -5.66
C ARG A 246 -7.47 26.60 -6.42
N VAL A 247 -7.11 26.98 -7.61
CA VAL A 247 -6.10 26.35 -8.45
C VAL A 247 -5.03 27.37 -8.77
#